data_85da2b8f0099cbada7e7122cb1d07729
#
_entry.id   85da2b8f0099cbada7e7122cb1d07729
#
_cell.length_a   1.000
_cell.length_b   1.000
_cell.length_c   1.000
_cell.angle_alpha   90.00
_cell.angle_beta   90.00
_cell.angle_gamma   90.00
#
_symmetry.space_group_name_H-M   'P 1'
#
loop_
_entity.id
_entity.type
_entity.pdbx_description
1 polymer ?
#
loop_
_entity_poly.entity_id
_entity_poly.type
_entity_poly.pdbx_seq_one_letter_code
_entity_poly.pdbx_strand_id
1 'polypeptide(L)'
;MNSRELDDKNMMSGVSRTIRILEVLSKKGELNLESLAKETDLPKATLLRFLATLQQLGYVFRDDADRYSLTLRLFSVGSRALSQNDLISKARPFAKKLCKDLGETVHMGILEDNSAVYVLKEESSYTLRMYSRVGKVIPLYCTAIGKIFLAEKSQKELDAYLKATVLKPYGQDDKDPGSTDGPA
;
A
#
# COMPACT_ATOMS: atom_id res chain seq x y z
N MET A 1 -20.89 -3.85 -4.92
CA MET A 1 -20.57 -3.56 -6.35
C MET A 1 -19.35 -4.40 -6.67
N ASN A 2 -19.48 -5.35 -7.56
CA ASN A 2 -18.54 -6.44 -7.78
C ASN A 2 -17.11 -5.96 -8.01
N SER A 3 -16.18 -6.46 -7.17
CA SER A 3 -14.77 -6.55 -7.52
C SER A 3 -14.68 -7.18 -8.92
N ARG A 4 -14.26 -6.40 -9.88
CA ARG A 4 -13.96 -6.91 -11.20
C ARG A 4 -12.84 -7.93 -11.04
N GLU A 5 -13.16 -9.21 -11.18
CA GLU A 5 -12.23 -10.15 -11.78
C GLU A 5 -11.86 -9.53 -13.13
N LEU A 6 -10.76 -8.83 -13.14
CA LEU A 6 -10.14 -8.38 -14.37
C LEU A 6 -9.74 -9.67 -15.08
N ASP A 7 -10.52 -10.02 -16.09
CA ASP A 7 -10.27 -11.14 -16.97
C ASP A 7 -8.80 -11.13 -17.37
N ASP A 8 -8.06 -12.23 -17.20
CA ASP A 8 -6.61 -12.35 -17.46
C ASP A 8 -6.22 -11.86 -18.86
N LYS A 9 -7.13 -11.89 -19.83
CA LYS A 9 -6.96 -11.30 -21.17
C LYS A 9 -6.98 -9.77 -21.18
N ASN A 10 -7.60 -9.11 -20.20
CA ASN A 10 -7.67 -7.65 -20.10
C ASN A 10 -6.49 -7.06 -19.32
N MET A 11 -5.73 -7.89 -18.59
CA MET A 11 -4.44 -7.51 -17.93
C MET A 11 -3.30 -7.22 -18.92
N MET A 12 -3.53 -7.31 -20.23
CA MET A 12 -2.53 -7.05 -21.28
C MET A 12 -2.46 -5.58 -21.72
N SER A 13 -3.24 -4.66 -21.13
CA SER A 13 -3.17 -3.25 -21.49
C SER A 13 -1.85 -2.60 -21.04
N GLY A 14 -1.36 -1.61 -21.78
CA GLY A 14 -0.16 -0.86 -21.40
C GLY A 14 -0.31 -0.21 -20.02
N VAL A 15 -1.52 0.22 -19.67
CA VAL A 15 -1.84 0.85 -18.38
C VAL A 15 -1.67 -0.15 -17.23
N SER A 16 -2.27 -1.33 -17.31
CA SER A 16 -2.15 -2.34 -16.23
C SER A 16 -0.71 -2.81 -16.01
N ARG A 17 0.08 -2.96 -17.10
CA ARG A 17 1.51 -3.27 -16.99
C ARG A 17 2.29 -2.16 -16.30
N THR A 18 1.98 -0.90 -16.62
CA THR A 18 2.60 0.26 -15.97
C THR A 18 2.30 0.29 -14.47
N ILE A 19 1.04 0.12 -14.08
CA ILE A 19 0.64 0.08 -12.67
C ILE A 19 1.35 -1.07 -11.95
N ARG A 20 1.38 -2.27 -12.53
CA ARG A 20 2.08 -3.42 -11.94
C ARG A 20 3.57 -3.15 -11.69
N ILE A 21 4.26 -2.47 -12.61
CA ILE A 21 5.67 -2.07 -12.42
C ILE A 21 5.80 -1.13 -11.21
N LEU A 22 4.94 -0.12 -11.11
CA LEU A 22 4.96 0.83 -10.00
C LEU A 22 4.66 0.15 -8.66
N GLU A 23 3.71 -0.77 -8.62
CA GLU A 23 3.37 -1.54 -7.41
C GLU A 23 4.50 -2.46 -6.96
N VAL A 24 5.17 -3.15 -7.88
CA VAL A 24 6.32 -4.00 -7.55
C VAL A 24 7.45 -3.15 -6.97
N LEU A 25 7.80 -2.04 -7.62
CA LEU A 25 8.83 -1.12 -7.11
C LEU A 25 8.44 -0.52 -5.75
N SER A 26 7.16 -0.24 -5.52
CA SER A 26 6.70 0.29 -4.22
C SER A 26 6.83 -0.71 -3.07
N LYS A 27 6.69 -2.00 -3.36
CA LYS A 27 6.76 -3.08 -2.35
C LYS A 27 8.18 -3.57 -2.10
N LYS A 28 8.99 -3.62 -3.14
CA LYS A 28 10.33 -4.25 -3.11
C LYS A 28 11.48 -3.23 -3.02
N GLY A 29 11.18 -1.94 -3.23
CA GLY A 29 12.20 -0.90 -3.31
C GLY A 29 12.97 -0.92 -4.63
N GLU A 30 14.29 -0.79 -4.55
CA GLU A 30 15.17 -0.77 -5.71
C GLU A 30 15.38 -2.17 -6.29
N LEU A 31 15.15 -2.32 -7.61
CA LEU A 31 15.32 -3.58 -8.32
C LEU A 31 16.10 -3.38 -9.63
N ASN A 32 16.95 -4.34 -9.98
CA ASN A 32 17.54 -4.41 -11.32
C ASN A 32 16.50 -4.95 -12.33
N LEU A 33 16.81 -4.83 -13.62
CA LEU A 33 15.90 -5.22 -14.70
C LEU A 33 15.48 -6.69 -14.63
N GLU A 34 16.40 -7.58 -14.23
CA GLU A 34 16.13 -9.02 -14.18
C GLU A 34 15.15 -9.38 -13.07
N SER A 35 15.38 -8.87 -11.86
CA SER A 35 14.49 -9.05 -10.72
C SER A 35 13.10 -8.45 -11.01
N LEU A 36 13.08 -7.26 -11.62
CA LEU A 36 11.82 -6.59 -11.96
C LEU A 36 11.04 -7.37 -13.03
N ALA A 37 11.71 -7.94 -14.03
CA ALA A 37 11.08 -8.79 -15.04
C ALA A 37 10.47 -10.06 -14.40
N LYS A 38 11.17 -10.68 -13.47
CA LYS A 38 10.67 -11.84 -12.72
C LYS A 38 9.45 -11.49 -11.86
N GLU A 39 9.49 -10.38 -11.13
CA GLU A 39 8.38 -9.97 -10.23
C GLU A 39 7.15 -9.49 -11.01
N THR A 40 7.33 -8.87 -12.17
CA THR A 40 6.23 -8.36 -13.00
C THR A 40 5.69 -9.38 -13.98
N ASP A 41 6.43 -10.48 -14.23
CA ASP A 41 6.16 -11.45 -15.29
C ASP A 41 6.08 -10.80 -16.69
N LEU A 42 6.93 -9.79 -16.93
CA LEU A 42 7.01 -9.08 -18.20
C LEU A 42 8.33 -9.41 -18.93
N PRO A 43 8.30 -9.58 -20.26
CA PRO A 43 9.52 -9.69 -21.05
C PRO A 43 10.42 -8.46 -20.87
N LYS A 44 11.74 -8.67 -20.72
CA LYS A 44 12.73 -7.59 -20.50
C LYS A 44 12.62 -6.45 -21.54
N ALA A 45 12.41 -6.76 -22.81
CA ALA A 45 12.25 -5.77 -23.87
C ALA A 45 10.99 -4.89 -23.69
N THR A 46 9.90 -5.50 -23.27
CA THR A 46 8.65 -4.78 -22.94
C THR A 46 8.87 -3.89 -21.72
N LEU A 47 9.47 -4.45 -20.66
CA LEU A 47 9.75 -3.75 -19.43
C LEU A 47 10.64 -2.51 -19.65
N LEU A 48 11.72 -2.64 -20.43
CA LEU A 48 12.60 -1.51 -20.77
C LEU A 48 11.84 -0.35 -21.42
N ARG A 49 10.90 -0.64 -22.32
CA ARG A 49 10.10 0.40 -22.96
C ARG A 49 9.20 1.15 -21.96
N PHE A 50 8.59 0.44 -21.04
CA PHE A 50 7.78 1.08 -19.98
C PHE A 50 8.64 1.86 -19.00
N LEU A 51 9.78 1.30 -18.59
CA LEU A 51 10.71 1.98 -17.68
C LEU A 51 11.27 3.27 -18.31
N ALA A 52 11.64 3.25 -19.60
CA ALA A 52 12.10 4.45 -20.31
C ALA A 52 11.02 5.55 -20.30
N THR A 53 9.75 5.19 -20.55
CA THR A 53 8.64 6.15 -20.49
C THR A 53 8.44 6.67 -19.05
N LEU A 54 8.47 5.79 -18.04
CA LEU A 54 8.34 6.19 -16.64
C LEU A 54 9.48 7.08 -16.16
N GLN A 55 10.72 6.85 -16.65
CA GLN A 55 11.86 7.74 -16.40
C GLN A 55 11.66 9.11 -17.05
N GLN A 56 11.25 9.15 -18.32
CA GLN A 56 10.93 10.39 -19.03
C GLN A 56 9.85 11.20 -18.31
N LEU A 57 8.83 10.52 -17.78
CA LEU A 57 7.76 11.13 -16.99
C LEU A 57 8.20 11.46 -15.55
N GLY A 58 9.39 11.05 -15.13
CA GLY A 58 9.95 11.33 -13.80
C GLY A 58 9.35 10.50 -12.67
N TYR A 59 8.70 9.37 -12.93
CA TYR A 59 8.15 8.47 -11.91
C TYR A 59 9.13 7.41 -11.44
N VAL A 60 10.08 7.06 -12.29
CA VAL A 60 11.13 6.06 -12.00
C VAL A 60 12.49 6.71 -12.19
N PHE A 61 13.41 6.38 -11.32
CA PHE A 61 14.82 6.71 -11.41
C PHE A 61 15.62 5.44 -11.66
N ARG A 62 16.70 5.54 -12.44
CA ARG A 62 17.69 4.48 -12.66
C ARG A 62 19.01 4.99 -12.15
N ASP A 63 19.65 4.25 -11.27
CA ASP A 63 20.95 4.58 -10.71
C ASP A 63 22.11 4.08 -11.61
N ASP A 64 23.35 4.41 -11.21
CA ASP A 64 24.57 4.01 -11.95
C ASP A 64 24.84 2.49 -11.90
N ALA A 65 24.18 1.78 -11.00
CA ALA A 65 24.24 0.32 -10.88
C ALA A 65 23.08 -0.38 -11.62
N ASP A 66 22.39 0.33 -12.51
CA ASP A 66 21.27 -0.18 -13.31
C ASP A 66 20.08 -0.68 -12.48
N ARG A 67 19.86 -0.10 -11.30
CA ARG A 67 18.69 -0.37 -10.46
C ARG A 67 17.64 0.71 -10.66
N TYR A 68 16.39 0.29 -10.66
CA TYR A 68 15.22 1.13 -10.83
C TYR A 68 14.51 1.32 -9.50
N SER A 69 14.16 2.57 -9.18
CA SER A 69 13.40 2.92 -7.97
C SER A 69 12.32 3.95 -8.29
N LEU A 70 11.32 4.07 -7.40
CA LEU A 70 10.30 5.11 -7.52
C LEU A 70 10.85 6.46 -7.07
N THR A 71 10.39 7.51 -7.73
CA THR A 71 10.66 8.89 -7.30
C THR A 71 9.56 9.42 -6.38
N LEU A 72 9.81 10.57 -5.73
CA LEU A 72 8.80 11.27 -4.94
C LEU A 72 7.63 11.86 -5.75
N ARG A 73 7.69 11.76 -7.09
CA ARG A 73 6.60 12.26 -7.94
C ARG A 73 5.29 11.51 -7.70
N LEU A 74 5.37 10.19 -7.45
CA LEU A 74 4.21 9.38 -7.10
C LEU A 74 3.59 9.83 -5.77
N PHE A 75 4.43 10.12 -4.78
CA PHE A 75 3.98 10.69 -3.51
C PHE A 75 3.26 12.03 -3.72
N SER A 76 3.79 12.92 -4.57
CA SER A 76 3.15 14.21 -4.86
C SER A 76 1.75 14.07 -5.48
N VAL A 77 1.55 13.06 -6.35
CA VAL A 77 0.23 12.76 -6.92
C VAL A 77 -0.72 12.24 -5.86
N GLY A 78 -0.28 11.24 -5.08
CA GLY A 78 -1.09 10.64 -4.00
C GLY A 78 -1.44 11.64 -2.90
N SER A 79 -0.50 12.49 -2.49
CA SER A 79 -0.74 13.54 -1.48
C SER A 79 -1.78 14.56 -1.91
N ARG A 80 -1.79 14.94 -3.21
CA ARG A 80 -2.84 15.83 -3.73
C ARG A 80 -4.21 15.17 -3.70
N ALA A 81 -4.31 13.92 -4.11
CA ALA A 81 -5.57 13.17 -4.03
C ALA A 81 -6.05 13.07 -2.57
N LEU A 82 -5.13 12.80 -1.64
CA LEU A 82 -5.45 12.72 -0.21
C LEU A 82 -5.91 14.07 0.35
N SER A 83 -5.25 15.18 -0.03
CA SER A 83 -5.60 16.52 0.46
C SER A 83 -6.95 17.02 -0.07
N GLN A 84 -7.40 16.52 -1.21
CA GLN A 84 -8.72 16.83 -1.78
C GLN A 84 -9.85 15.99 -1.15
N ASN A 85 -9.51 15.03 -0.29
CA ASN A 85 -10.50 14.19 0.37
C ASN A 85 -11.06 14.88 1.61
N ASP A 86 -12.29 15.37 1.50
CA ASP A 86 -13.00 16.08 2.58
C ASP A 86 -13.14 15.27 3.86
N LEU A 87 -13.29 13.94 3.76
CA LEU A 87 -13.43 13.06 4.91
C LEU A 87 -12.19 13.12 5.81
N ILE A 88 -11.01 13.07 5.21
CA ILE A 88 -9.74 13.07 5.95
C ILE A 88 -9.52 14.45 6.60
N SER A 89 -9.78 15.53 5.88
CA SER A 89 -9.64 16.88 6.42
C SER A 89 -10.58 17.15 7.59
N LYS A 90 -11.83 16.67 7.49
CA LYS A 90 -12.84 16.76 8.56
C LYS A 90 -12.54 15.84 9.74
N ALA A 91 -12.01 14.64 9.51
CA ALA A 91 -11.68 13.69 10.57
C ALA A 91 -10.45 14.08 11.39
N ARG A 92 -9.49 14.77 10.78
CA ARG A 92 -8.21 15.12 11.43
C ARG A 92 -8.34 15.85 12.77
N PRO A 93 -9.18 16.88 12.95
CA PRO A 93 -9.35 17.54 14.26
C PRO A 93 -9.83 16.58 15.35
N PHE A 94 -10.74 15.66 15.02
CA PHE A 94 -11.25 14.67 15.95
C PHE A 94 -10.19 13.63 16.31
N ALA A 95 -9.45 13.12 15.34
CA ALA A 95 -8.34 12.19 15.57
C ALA A 95 -7.25 12.83 16.46
N LYS A 96 -6.91 14.09 16.20
CA LYS A 96 -5.94 14.84 16.99
C LYS A 96 -6.42 15.05 18.43
N LYS A 97 -7.70 15.39 18.61
CA LYS A 97 -8.30 15.52 19.95
C LYS A 97 -8.25 14.19 20.68
N LEU A 98 -8.69 13.11 20.04
CA LEU A 98 -8.70 11.77 20.62
C LEU A 98 -7.27 11.31 21.01
N CYS A 99 -6.29 11.54 20.14
CA CYS A 99 -4.89 11.25 20.42
C CYS A 99 -4.39 11.99 21.67
N LYS A 100 -4.75 13.26 21.79
CA LYS A 100 -4.38 14.09 22.96
C LYS A 100 -5.09 13.59 24.24
N ASP A 101 -6.36 13.27 24.15
CA ASP A 101 -7.19 12.89 25.30
C ASP A 101 -6.79 11.50 25.86
N LEU A 102 -6.41 10.58 24.97
CA LEU A 102 -6.01 9.21 25.34
C LEU A 102 -4.50 9.07 25.58
N GLY A 103 -3.68 9.97 25.06
CA GLY A 103 -2.22 9.82 25.03
C GLY A 103 -1.72 8.79 24.05
N GLU A 104 -2.59 8.18 23.22
CA GLU A 104 -2.27 7.07 22.34
C GLU A 104 -2.27 7.49 20.85
N THR A 105 -1.53 6.75 20.03
CA THR A 105 -1.53 6.96 18.58
C THR A 105 -2.88 6.58 17.98
N VAL A 106 -3.48 7.48 17.22
CA VAL A 106 -4.76 7.27 16.55
C VAL A 106 -4.56 7.10 15.05
N HIS A 107 -5.17 6.06 14.50
CA HIS A 107 -5.20 5.80 13.06
C HIS A 107 -6.61 5.89 12.52
N MET A 108 -6.73 6.41 11.30
CA MET A 108 -7.93 6.28 10.48
C MET A 108 -7.59 5.41 9.27
N GLY A 109 -8.41 4.39 9.04
CA GLY A 109 -8.33 3.52 7.86
C GLY A 109 -9.57 3.64 6.99
N ILE A 110 -9.39 3.39 5.71
CA ILE A 110 -10.47 3.18 4.74
C ILE A 110 -10.43 1.74 4.25
N LEU A 111 -11.59 1.20 3.90
CA LEU A 111 -11.69 -0.11 3.27
C LEU A 111 -11.31 0.02 1.79
N GLU A 112 -10.38 -0.81 1.35
CA GLU A 112 -10.00 -0.95 -0.05
C GLU A 112 -10.01 -2.44 -0.39
N ASP A 113 -10.97 -2.86 -1.20
CA ASP A 113 -11.25 -4.26 -1.53
C ASP A 113 -11.37 -5.17 -0.28
N ASN A 114 -10.39 -6.03 -0.06
CA ASN A 114 -10.31 -6.96 1.08
C ASN A 114 -9.24 -6.58 2.10
N SER A 115 -8.81 -5.33 2.11
CA SER A 115 -7.80 -4.78 3.01
C SER A 115 -8.24 -3.44 3.56
N ALA A 116 -7.57 -2.94 4.57
CA ALA A 116 -7.72 -1.56 4.98
C ALA A 116 -6.41 -0.79 4.72
N VAL A 117 -6.52 0.51 4.43
CA VAL A 117 -5.37 1.39 4.21
C VAL A 117 -5.41 2.51 5.23
N TYR A 118 -4.30 2.75 5.93
CA TYR A 118 -4.19 3.91 6.80
C TYR A 118 -4.13 5.20 5.98
N VAL A 119 -5.08 6.10 6.17
CA VAL A 119 -5.16 7.40 5.48
C VAL A 119 -4.84 8.58 6.39
N LEU A 120 -4.87 8.37 7.71
CA LEU A 120 -4.53 9.36 8.72
C LEU A 120 -3.80 8.67 9.87
N LYS A 121 -2.81 9.35 10.42
CA LYS A 121 -2.10 8.99 11.65
C LYS A 121 -1.85 10.25 12.47
N GLU A 122 -2.26 10.24 13.73
CA GLU A 122 -1.88 11.21 14.74
C GLU A 122 -1.06 10.48 15.79
N GLU A 123 0.20 10.89 15.98
CA GLU A 123 1.15 10.19 16.84
C GLU A 123 1.01 10.62 18.30
N SER A 124 1.08 9.65 19.22
CA SER A 124 1.22 9.92 20.64
C SER A 124 2.55 10.58 20.96
N SER A 125 2.62 11.18 22.15
CA SER A 125 3.84 11.77 22.68
C SER A 125 4.82 10.75 23.27
N TYR A 126 4.45 9.47 23.34
CA TYR A 126 5.30 8.42 23.92
C TYR A 126 6.50 8.09 23.01
N THR A 127 7.61 7.71 23.65
CA THR A 127 8.85 7.33 22.96
C THR A 127 8.69 5.98 22.25
N LEU A 128 7.93 5.06 22.85
CA LEU A 128 7.60 3.78 22.21
C LEU A 128 6.52 4.01 21.16
N ARG A 129 6.86 3.82 19.90
CA ARG A 129 5.97 4.09 18.76
C ARG A 129 5.62 2.81 18.03
N MET A 130 4.37 2.68 17.65
CA MET A 130 3.94 1.63 16.74
C MET A 130 4.48 1.92 15.34
N TYR A 131 5.12 0.93 14.72
CA TYR A 131 5.57 1.04 13.33
C TYR A 131 4.38 1.01 12.38
N SER A 132 3.87 2.20 12.06
CA SER A 132 2.73 2.41 11.17
C SER A 132 2.92 3.70 10.39
N ARG A 133 2.44 3.71 9.15
CA ARG A 133 2.51 4.89 8.27
C ARG A 133 1.24 5.04 7.46
N VAL A 134 0.93 6.26 7.04
CA VAL A 134 -0.11 6.53 6.03
C VAL A 134 0.26 5.80 4.75
N GLY A 135 -0.72 5.19 4.09
CA GLY A 135 -0.53 4.34 2.91
C GLY A 135 -0.19 2.88 3.23
N LYS A 136 0.00 2.50 4.51
CA LYS A 136 0.19 1.09 4.86
C LYS A 136 -1.11 0.33 4.67
N VAL A 137 -1.04 -0.74 3.86
CA VAL A 137 -2.12 -1.72 3.70
C VAL A 137 -2.07 -2.69 4.88
N ILE A 138 -3.19 -2.93 5.51
CA ILE A 138 -3.33 -3.82 6.66
C ILE A 138 -4.42 -4.86 6.41
N PRO A 139 -4.22 -6.11 6.85
CA PRO A 139 -5.23 -7.16 6.74
C PRO A 139 -6.44 -6.87 7.64
N LEU A 140 -7.63 -7.28 7.20
CA LEU A 140 -8.83 -7.07 7.99
C LEU A 140 -8.92 -8.03 9.18
N TYR A 141 -8.54 -9.29 9.01
CA TYR A 141 -8.77 -10.33 10.01
C TYR A 141 -8.01 -10.16 11.33
N CYS A 142 -6.89 -9.45 11.35
CA CYS A 142 -5.98 -9.37 12.50
C CYS A 142 -5.86 -7.97 13.12
N THR A 143 -6.55 -6.96 12.57
CA THR A 143 -6.49 -5.59 13.07
C THR A 143 -7.83 -5.11 13.63
N ALA A 144 -7.82 -4.18 14.61
CA ALA A 144 -9.04 -3.62 15.17
C ALA A 144 -9.91 -2.94 14.11
N ILE A 145 -9.30 -2.08 13.28
CA ILE A 145 -9.97 -1.41 12.15
C ILE A 145 -10.55 -2.45 11.18
N GLY A 146 -9.77 -3.49 10.86
CA GLY A 146 -10.21 -4.54 9.95
C GLY A 146 -11.41 -5.33 10.49
N LYS A 147 -11.42 -5.65 11.78
CA LYS A 147 -12.55 -6.34 12.42
C LYS A 147 -13.83 -5.52 12.38
N ILE A 148 -13.75 -4.19 12.51
CA ILE A 148 -14.91 -3.30 12.36
C ILE A 148 -15.46 -3.39 10.93
N PHE A 149 -14.59 -3.32 9.91
CA PHE A 149 -15.02 -3.48 8.53
C PHE A 149 -15.61 -4.86 8.22
N LEU A 150 -15.07 -5.91 8.84
CA LEU A 150 -15.64 -7.26 8.70
C LEU A 150 -17.00 -7.40 9.37
N ALA A 151 -17.22 -6.74 10.51
CA ALA A 151 -18.49 -6.76 11.22
C ALA A 151 -19.64 -6.08 10.45
N GLU A 152 -19.31 -5.11 9.57
CA GLU A 152 -20.30 -4.44 8.72
C GLU A 152 -20.65 -5.23 7.45
N LYS A 153 -19.91 -6.31 7.16
CA LYS A 153 -20.19 -7.16 5.99
C LYS A 153 -21.39 -8.08 6.23
N SER A 154 -22.16 -8.32 5.19
CA SER A 154 -23.16 -9.40 5.20
C SER A 154 -22.47 -10.76 5.37
N GLN A 155 -23.21 -11.77 5.86
CA GLN A 155 -22.68 -13.13 6.03
C GLN A 155 -22.09 -13.68 4.72
N LYS A 156 -22.72 -13.42 3.58
CA LYS A 156 -22.25 -13.85 2.25
C LYS A 156 -20.90 -13.22 1.89
N GLU A 157 -20.72 -11.94 2.17
CA GLU A 157 -19.46 -11.22 1.91
C GLU A 157 -18.35 -11.66 2.86
N LEU A 158 -18.71 -11.92 4.13
CA LEU A 158 -17.76 -12.44 5.12
C LEU A 158 -17.28 -13.85 4.74
N ASP A 159 -18.18 -14.73 4.31
CA ASP A 159 -17.84 -16.08 3.85
C ASP A 159 -16.94 -16.03 2.60
N ALA A 160 -17.23 -15.11 1.67
CA ALA A 160 -16.39 -14.89 0.48
C ALA A 160 -14.98 -14.37 0.87
N TYR A 161 -14.91 -13.45 1.81
CA TYR A 161 -13.63 -12.93 2.34
C TYR A 161 -12.82 -14.05 2.99
N LEU A 162 -13.42 -14.85 3.86
CA LEU A 162 -12.75 -15.95 4.56
C LEU A 162 -12.24 -17.04 3.61
N LYS A 163 -12.99 -17.34 2.55
CA LYS A 163 -12.58 -18.30 1.50
C LYS A 163 -11.39 -17.79 0.68
N ALA A 164 -11.34 -16.47 0.42
CA ALA A 164 -10.29 -15.85 -0.37
C ALA A 164 -9.03 -15.47 0.43
N THR A 165 -9.12 -15.49 1.78
CA THR A 165 -8.04 -14.99 2.64
C THR A 165 -7.31 -16.14 3.35
N VAL A 166 -5.99 -16.19 3.19
CA VAL A 166 -5.16 -17.09 4.00
C VAL A 166 -4.94 -16.43 5.36
N LEU A 167 -5.57 -16.98 6.39
CA LEU A 167 -5.42 -16.51 7.77
C LEU A 167 -4.06 -16.97 8.31
N LYS A 168 -3.10 -16.06 8.37
CA LYS A 168 -1.79 -16.29 8.99
C LYS A 168 -1.76 -15.70 10.40
N PRO A 169 -1.04 -16.29 11.37
CA PRO A 169 -0.75 -15.63 12.63
C PRO A 169 -0.05 -14.30 12.35
N TYR A 170 -0.62 -13.20 12.86
CA TYR A 170 -0.02 -11.87 12.73
C TYR A 170 0.74 -11.59 14.03
N GLY A 171 2.03 -11.75 14.03
CA GLY A 171 2.90 -11.55 15.20
C GLY A 171 4.29 -12.07 14.92
N GLN A 172 5.20 -11.85 15.76
CA GLN A 172 6.63 -12.13 15.91
C GLN A 172 7.54 -12.36 14.67
N ASP A 173 7.02 -12.85 13.53
CA ASP A 173 7.81 -13.17 12.33
C ASP A 173 7.50 -12.30 11.10
N ASP A 174 6.53 -11.38 11.18
CA ASP A 174 6.25 -10.44 10.08
C ASP A 174 7.25 -9.26 10.12
N LYS A 175 8.49 -9.55 9.71
CA LYS A 175 9.39 -8.49 9.27
C LYS A 175 8.75 -7.85 8.05
N ASP A 176 8.34 -6.58 8.17
CA ASP A 176 7.94 -5.77 7.02
C ASP A 176 9.09 -5.85 6.01
N PRO A 177 8.88 -6.33 4.76
CA PRO A 177 9.95 -6.45 3.77
C PRO A 177 10.63 -5.12 3.43
N GLY A 178 10.18 -4.00 4.00
CA GLY A 178 10.80 -2.68 3.91
C GLY A 178 11.54 -2.22 5.15
N SER A 179 11.62 -3.00 6.24
CA SER A 179 12.45 -2.67 7.39
C SER A 179 13.87 -3.20 7.19
N THR A 180 14.74 -2.36 6.68
CA THR A 180 16.19 -2.58 6.78
C THR A 180 16.64 -2.23 8.20
N ASP A 181 16.28 -3.04 9.18
CA ASP A 181 16.93 -3.02 10.46
C ASP A 181 18.26 -3.76 10.32
N GLY A 182 19.30 -2.99 9.96
CA GLY A 182 20.66 -3.41 10.16
C GLY A 182 20.94 -3.54 11.67
N PRO A 183 21.82 -4.46 12.08
CA PRO A 183 22.22 -4.60 13.47
C PRO A 183 22.91 -3.32 13.96
N ALA A 184 22.57 -2.92 15.17
CA ALA A 184 23.23 -1.86 15.91
C ALA A 184 24.68 -2.26 16.25
#